data_434e2c7f838148d5c3acc130d200626b
#
_entry.id   434e2c7f838148d5c3acc130d200626b
#
_cell.length_a   1.000
_cell.length_b   1.000
_cell.length_c   1.000
_cell.angle_alpha   90.00
_cell.angle_beta   90.00
_cell.angle_gamma   90.00
#
_symmetry.space_group_name_H-M   'P 1'
#
loop_
_entity.id
_entity.type
_entity.pdbx_description
1 polymer ?
#
loop_
_entity_poly.entity_id
_entity_poly.type
_entity_poly.pdbx_seq_one_letter_code
_entity_poly.pdbx_strand_id
1 'polypeptide(L)'
;MGEPMRHPETMAQVALSAERGGAAAIRCQGLADIAAIKGQVEIPVIGLWKEGHDGVYITPTLRHARACIAAGSDVVAIDATARPRPDGRTFEETVEALRGETLIMADCSCMDDVQRALEAGADIVSTTLAGYVPSGREKTAGPDLEFLREAVAAAGDVPVFCEGRIHTLADAQAAMEAGAFAIVVGTATPRSPSLPGSPTPSARTRRTR
;
A
#
# COMPACT_ATOMS: atom_id res chain seq x y z
N MET A 1 9.20 12.88 15.86
CA MET A 1 9.39 13.91 14.82
C MET A 1 8.95 13.29 13.52
N GLY A 2 8.02 13.90 12.79
CA GLY A 2 7.55 13.38 11.49
C GLY A 2 8.64 13.54 10.42
N GLU A 3 8.48 12.78 9.32
CA GLU A 3 9.33 12.91 8.14
C GLU A 3 9.26 14.35 7.61
N PRO A 4 10.41 15.03 7.43
CA PRO A 4 10.44 16.46 7.05
C PRO A 4 9.75 16.78 5.72
N MET A 5 9.69 15.81 4.80
CA MET A 5 9.04 15.96 3.49
C MET A 5 7.55 15.62 3.50
N ARG A 6 6.99 15.25 4.64
CA ARG A 6 5.60 14.81 4.73
C ARG A 6 4.62 15.97 4.87
N HIS A 7 4.50 16.74 3.81
CA HIS A 7 3.49 17.77 3.61
C HIS A 7 2.65 17.45 2.38
N PRO A 8 1.34 17.70 2.40
CA PRO A 8 0.46 17.38 1.27
C PRO A 8 0.93 17.99 -0.06
N GLU A 9 1.43 19.22 -0.04
CA GLU A 9 1.96 19.90 -1.23
C GLU A 9 3.21 19.18 -1.78
N THR A 10 4.10 18.71 -0.91
CA THR A 10 5.27 17.94 -1.32
C THR A 10 4.87 16.59 -1.89
N MET A 11 3.89 15.91 -1.27
CA MET A 11 3.37 14.64 -1.77
C MET A 11 2.71 14.82 -3.15
N ALA A 12 1.98 15.91 -3.36
CA ALA A 12 1.37 16.23 -4.65
C ALA A 12 2.43 16.48 -5.75
N GLN A 13 3.54 17.18 -5.42
CA GLN A 13 4.65 17.37 -6.36
C GLN A 13 5.37 16.06 -6.70
N VAL A 14 5.56 15.17 -5.72
CA VAL A 14 6.12 13.82 -5.94
C VAL A 14 5.20 13.00 -6.84
N ALA A 15 3.89 13.04 -6.59
CA ALA A 15 2.89 12.35 -7.38
C ALA A 15 2.88 12.84 -8.84
N LEU A 16 2.89 14.15 -9.06
CA LEU A 16 2.99 14.74 -10.41
C LEU A 16 4.29 14.35 -11.13
N SER A 17 5.40 14.27 -10.38
CA SER A 17 6.67 13.80 -10.94
C SER A 17 6.61 12.32 -11.34
N ALA A 18 5.95 11.49 -10.53
CA ALA A 18 5.74 10.07 -10.83
C ALA A 18 4.85 9.89 -12.07
N GLU A 19 3.74 10.63 -12.18
CA GLU A 19 2.88 10.64 -13.35
C GLU A 19 3.67 11.01 -14.63
N ARG A 20 4.45 12.08 -14.58
CA ARG A 20 5.32 12.50 -15.71
C ARG A 20 6.40 11.47 -16.04
N GLY A 21 6.79 10.66 -15.05
CA GLY A 21 7.68 9.51 -15.20
C GLY A 21 6.99 8.26 -15.75
N GLY A 22 5.68 8.30 -16.00
CA GLY A 22 4.91 7.19 -16.57
C GLY A 22 4.22 6.30 -15.55
N ALA A 23 4.03 6.75 -14.30
CA ALA A 23 3.20 6.03 -13.35
C ALA A 23 1.75 5.98 -13.85
N ALA A 24 1.11 4.80 -13.72
CA ALA A 24 -0.27 4.56 -14.16
C ALA A 24 -1.31 4.89 -13.08
N ALA A 25 -0.90 4.96 -11.81
CA ALA A 25 -1.72 5.34 -10.66
C ALA A 25 -0.83 5.84 -9.52
N ILE A 26 -1.41 6.57 -8.58
CA ILE A 26 -0.73 6.99 -7.33
C ILE A 26 -1.40 6.33 -6.14
N ARG A 27 -0.62 5.56 -5.35
CA ARG A 27 -1.09 5.06 -4.05
C ARG A 27 -0.57 5.97 -2.94
N CYS A 28 -1.48 6.52 -2.14
CA CYS A 28 -1.14 7.48 -1.09
C CYS A 28 -1.99 7.27 0.17
N GLN A 29 -1.52 7.81 1.29
CA GLN A 29 -2.21 7.69 2.57
C GLN A 29 -2.48 9.04 3.21
N GLY A 30 -3.66 9.17 3.86
CA GLY A 30 -4.08 10.37 4.58
C GLY A 30 -4.91 11.31 3.72
N LEU A 31 -5.97 11.86 4.32
CA LEU A 31 -7.01 12.61 3.59
C LEU A 31 -6.46 13.87 2.92
N ALA A 32 -5.55 14.58 3.60
CA ALA A 32 -4.93 15.79 3.07
C ALA A 32 -4.03 15.49 1.85
N ASP A 33 -3.25 14.38 1.92
CA ASP A 33 -2.42 13.95 0.80
C ASP A 33 -3.27 13.52 -0.39
N ILE A 34 -4.34 12.74 -0.16
CA ILE A 34 -5.29 12.31 -1.20
C ILE A 34 -5.86 13.54 -1.93
N ALA A 35 -6.39 14.49 -1.19
CA ALA A 35 -7.00 15.69 -1.77
C ALA A 35 -5.99 16.55 -2.55
N ALA A 36 -4.78 16.75 -2.01
CA ALA A 36 -3.74 17.53 -2.69
C ALA A 36 -3.23 16.83 -3.95
N ILE A 37 -3.02 15.51 -3.91
CA ILE A 37 -2.59 14.71 -5.06
C ILE A 37 -3.67 14.71 -6.13
N LYS A 38 -4.93 14.44 -5.77
CA LYS A 38 -6.06 14.42 -6.72
C LYS A 38 -6.23 15.75 -7.47
N GLY A 39 -5.88 16.86 -6.83
CA GLY A 39 -5.88 18.18 -7.47
C GLY A 39 -4.69 18.45 -8.42
N GLN A 40 -3.73 17.54 -8.54
CA GLN A 40 -2.49 17.74 -9.31
C GLN A 40 -2.27 16.71 -10.42
N VAL A 41 -2.85 15.49 -10.29
CA VAL A 41 -2.65 14.40 -11.23
C VAL A 41 -3.95 14.05 -11.95
N GLU A 42 -3.84 13.57 -13.19
CA GLU A 42 -4.98 13.08 -13.99
C GLU A 42 -5.15 11.56 -13.87
N ILE A 43 -4.11 10.84 -13.42
CA ILE A 43 -4.14 9.38 -13.25
C ILE A 43 -4.89 8.99 -11.98
N PRO A 44 -5.42 7.74 -11.88
CA PRO A 44 -6.16 7.27 -10.71
C PRO A 44 -5.38 7.38 -9.41
N VAL A 45 -6.09 7.73 -8.33
CA VAL A 45 -5.57 7.81 -6.97
C VAL A 45 -6.13 6.67 -6.14
N ILE A 46 -5.24 5.80 -5.66
CA ILE A 46 -5.53 4.72 -4.71
C ILE A 46 -5.29 5.27 -3.31
N GLY A 47 -6.35 5.64 -2.63
CA GLY A 47 -6.28 6.26 -1.32
C GLY A 47 -6.44 5.25 -0.18
N LEU A 48 -5.78 5.53 0.93
CA LEU A 48 -5.98 4.83 2.19
C LEU A 48 -5.79 5.80 3.37
N TRP A 49 -6.28 5.42 4.55
CA TRP A 49 -6.03 6.19 5.75
C TRP A 49 -5.54 5.28 6.87
N LYS A 50 -4.28 5.49 7.29
CA LYS A 50 -3.70 4.76 8.42
C LYS A 50 -4.06 5.44 9.74
N GLU A 51 -4.64 4.69 10.66
CA GLU A 51 -4.91 5.11 12.03
C GLU A 51 -4.46 4.01 13.00
N GLY A 52 -3.68 4.42 14.02
CA GLY A 52 -3.09 3.48 14.99
C GLY A 52 -1.86 2.73 14.47
N HIS A 53 -1.43 1.75 15.24
CA HIS A 53 -0.25 0.92 14.95
C HIS A 53 -0.49 -0.57 15.21
N ASP A 54 -1.55 -0.90 15.95
CA ASP A 54 -1.90 -2.25 16.34
C ASP A 54 -3.17 -2.73 15.61
N GLY A 55 -3.29 -4.02 15.43
CA GLY A 55 -4.45 -4.61 14.76
C GLY A 55 -4.57 -4.18 13.30
N VAL A 56 -5.79 -3.92 12.85
CA VAL A 56 -6.08 -3.36 11.52
C VAL A 56 -5.88 -1.85 11.57
N TYR A 57 -4.91 -1.34 10.81
CA TYR A 57 -4.56 0.09 10.78
C TYR A 57 -4.65 0.73 9.39
N ILE A 58 -4.74 -0.07 8.31
CA ILE A 58 -4.95 0.45 6.94
C ILE A 58 -6.45 0.53 6.68
N THR A 59 -6.97 1.74 6.62
CA THR A 59 -8.40 2.03 6.40
C THR A 59 -9.28 1.16 7.32
N PRO A 60 -9.11 1.30 8.66
CA PRO A 60 -9.54 0.28 9.61
C PRO A 60 -11.06 0.19 9.78
N THR A 61 -11.84 1.16 9.33
CA THR A 61 -13.31 1.17 9.46
C THR A 61 -13.99 1.69 8.21
N LEU A 62 -15.29 1.42 8.08
CA LEU A 62 -16.13 1.99 7.02
C LEU A 62 -16.07 3.52 6.97
N ARG A 63 -15.99 4.20 8.14
CA ARG A 63 -15.82 5.65 8.23
C ARG A 63 -14.54 6.12 7.54
N HIS A 64 -13.43 5.39 7.72
CA HIS A 64 -12.15 5.73 7.08
C HIS A 64 -12.23 5.57 5.56
N ALA A 65 -12.85 4.50 5.08
CA ALA A 65 -13.04 4.27 3.66
C ALA A 65 -13.86 5.40 3.00
N ARG A 66 -14.99 5.76 3.58
CA ARG A 66 -15.82 6.86 3.08
C ARG A 66 -15.12 8.23 3.15
N ALA A 67 -14.28 8.44 4.15
CA ALA A 67 -13.46 9.65 4.22
C ALA A 67 -12.42 9.71 3.08
N CYS A 68 -11.80 8.58 2.70
CA CYS A 68 -10.91 8.50 1.54
C CYS A 68 -11.67 8.80 0.23
N ILE A 69 -12.89 8.27 0.07
CA ILE A 69 -13.76 8.57 -1.09
C ILE A 69 -14.05 10.08 -1.14
N ALA A 70 -14.48 10.66 -0.02
CA ALA A 70 -14.79 12.08 0.07
C ALA A 70 -13.57 13.00 -0.20
N ALA A 71 -12.35 12.49 0.09
CA ALA A 71 -11.11 13.20 -0.23
C ALA A 71 -10.70 13.10 -1.71
N GLY A 72 -11.39 12.28 -2.51
CA GLY A 72 -11.19 12.16 -3.96
C GLY A 72 -10.47 10.90 -4.43
N SER A 73 -10.40 9.84 -3.62
CA SER A 73 -9.86 8.55 -4.07
C SER A 73 -10.73 7.92 -5.16
N ASP A 74 -10.11 7.43 -6.22
CA ASP A 74 -10.78 6.64 -7.27
C ASP A 74 -10.90 5.16 -6.86
N VAL A 75 -9.94 4.71 -6.05
CA VAL A 75 -9.88 3.37 -5.45
C VAL A 75 -9.56 3.53 -3.97
N VAL A 76 -10.18 2.74 -3.11
CA VAL A 76 -9.85 2.71 -1.67
C VAL A 76 -9.17 1.40 -1.32
N ALA A 77 -7.95 1.50 -0.75
CA ALA A 77 -7.23 0.34 -0.25
C ALA A 77 -7.61 0.05 1.20
N ILE A 78 -7.98 -1.19 1.47
CA ILE A 78 -8.50 -1.67 2.75
C ILE A 78 -7.75 -2.93 3.17
N ASP A 79 -7.35 -3.01 4.42
CA ASP A 79 -6.80 -4.22 5.03
C ASP A 79 -7.83 -5.37 4.91
N ALA A 80 -7.46 -6.46 4.23
CA ALA A 80 -8.36 -7.60 3.97
C ALA A 80 -8.17 -8.76 4.95
N THR A 81 -7.36 -8.58 6.00
CA THR A 81 -7.12 -9.64 6.98
C THR A 81 -8.33 -9.91 7.87
N ALA A 82 -8.40 -11.12 8.45
CA ALA A 82 -9.43 -11.51 9.39
C ALA A 82 -9.29 -10.87 10.78
N ARG A 83 -8.31 -9.97 10.98
CA ARG A 83 -8.07 -9.31 12.26
C ARG A 83 -9.27 -8.45 12.66
N PRO A 84 -9.63 -8.38 13.96
CA PRO A 84 -10.75 -7.56 14.43
C PRO A 84 -10.56 -6.09 14.04
N ARG A 85 -11.63 -5.47 13.51
CA ARG A 85 -11.68 -4.05 13.16
C ARG A 85 -12.26 -3.22 14.31
N PRO A 86 -11.85 -1.94 14.46
CA PRO A 86 -12.33 -1.09 15.55
C PRO A 86 -13.83 -0.83 15.53
N ASP A 87 -14.50 -0.91 14.40
CA ASP A 87 -15.96 -0.75 14.27
C ASP A 87 -16.75 -2.06 14.36
N GLY A 88 -16.05 -3.18 14.62
CA GLY A 88 -16.65 -4.50 14.75
C GLY A 88 -17.10 -5.14 13.44
N ARG A 89 -16.91 -4.48 12.29
CA ARG A 89 -17.25 -5.05 10.98
C ARG A 89 -16.20 -6.05 10.51
N THR A 90 -16.61 -6.96 9.65
CA THR A 90 -15.66 -7.76 8.86
C THR A 90 -15.20 -7.00 7.61
N PHE A 91 -14.22 -7.55 6.88
CA PHE A 91 -13.82 -7.01 5.59
C PHE A 91 -14.99 -7.08 4.59
N GLU A 92 -15.67 -8.22 4.54
CA GLU A 92 -16.79 -8.50 3.64
C GLU A 92 -17.95 -7.52 3.87
N GLU A 93 -18.30 -7.27 5.13
CA GLU A 93 -19.35 -6.30 5.50
C GLU A 93 -18.96 -4.87 5.11
N THR A 94 -17.67 -4.56 5.14
CA THR A 94 -17.15 -3.26 4.70
C THR A 94 -17.21 -3.12 3.19
N VAL A 95 -16.82 -4.16 2.43
CA VAL A 95 -16.92 -4.21 0.96
C VAL A 95 -18.38 -4.05 0.52
N GLU A 96 -19.29 -4.84 1.12
CA GLU A 96 -20.73 -4.78 0.80
C GLU A 96 -21.30 -3.37 1.06
N ALA A 97 -20.92 -2.74 2.16
CA ALA A 97 -21.38 -1.40 2.51
C ALA A 97 -20.84 -0.28 1.56
N LEU A 98 -19.77 -0.57 0.81
CA LEU A 98 -19.15 0.35 -0.16
C LEU A 98 -19.52 0.01 -1.61
N ARG A 99 -20.33 -1.02 -1.83
CA ARG A 99 -20.69 -1.50 -3.17
C ARG A 99 -21.28 -0.37 -4.02
N GLY A 100 -20.60 -0.09 -5.14
CA GLY A 100 -21.01 0.98 -6.06
C GLY A 100 -20.61 2.40 -5.64
N GLU A 101 -19.98 2.59 -4.47
CA GLU A 101 -19.44 3.90 -4.06
C GLU A 101 -18.03 4.13 -4.62
N THR A 102 -17.21 3.09 -4.74
CA THR A 102 -15.80 3.16 -5.20
C THR A 102 -15.30 1.78 -5.61
N LEU A 103 -14.14 1.73 -6.26
CA LEU A 103 -13.38 0.49 -6.44
C LEU A 103 -12.60 0.16 -5.15
N ILE A 104 -12.48 -1.12 -4.83
CA ILE A 104 -11.83 -1.59 -3.61
C ILE A 104 -10.58 -2.40 -3.93
N MET A 105 -9.44 -1.96 -3.38
CA MET A 105 -8.20 -2.73 -3.35
C MET A 105 -8.08 -3.44 -1.99
N ALA A 106 -7.98 -4.77 -2.02
CA ALA A 106 -7.80 -5.60 -0.84
C ALA A 106 -6.32 -5.79 -0.53
N ASP A 107 -5.84 -5.24 0.59
CA ASP A 107 -4.48 -5.45 1.08
C ASP A 107 -4.39 -6.78 1.83
N CYS A 108 -3.83 -7.80 1.19
CA CYS A 108 -3.75 -9.18 1.65
C CYS A 108 -2.38 -9.51 2.25
N SER A 109 -2.37 -10.43 3.20
CA SER A 109 -1.17 -10.95 3.87
C SER A 109 -0.88 -12.42 3.56
N CYS A 110 -1.90 -13.19 3.16
CA CYS A 110 -1.83 -14.62 2.87
C CYS A 110 -2.96 -15.03 1.91
N MET A 111 -2.98 -16.29 1.50
CA MET A 111 -3.98 -16.81 0.56
C MET A 111 -5.40 -16.80 1.12
N ASP A 112 -5.59 -16.98 2.42
CA ASP A 112 -6.92 -16.91 3.05
C ASP A 112 -7.51 -15.48 2.92
N ASP A 113 -6.68 -14.45 2.97
CA ASP A 113 -7.11 -13.07 2.74
C ASP A 113 -7.47 -12.84 1.27
N VAL A 114 -6.68 -13.40 0.33
CA VAL A 114 -6.98 -13.35 -1.11
C VAL A 114 -8.32 -13.99 -1.41
N GLN A 115 -8.55 -15.20 -0.91
CA GLN A 115 -9.80 -15.92 -1.11
C GLN A 115 -10.99 -15.11 -0.59
N ARG A 116 -10.88 -14.60 0.64
CA ARG A 116 -11.89 -13.72 1.27
C ARG A 116 -12.16 -12.48 0.43
N ALA A 117 -11.10 -11.84 -0.08
CA ALA A 117 -11.22 -10.63 -0.89
C ALA A 117 -11.97 -10.90 -2.19
N LEU A 118 -11.67 -12.01 -2.88
CA LEU A 118 -12.33 -12.42 -4.11
C LEU A 118 -13.81 -12.76 -3.87
N GLU A 119 -14.12 -13.52 -2.81
CA GLU A 119 -15.48 -13.88 -2.43
C GLU A 119 -16.32 -12.65 -2.05
N ALA A 120 -15.70 -11.65 -1.40
CA ALA A 120 -16.37 -10.38 -1.07
C ALA A 120 -16.60 -9.49 -2.29
N GLY A 121 -15.92 -9.75 -3.41
CA GLY A 121 -16.01 -8.95 -4.63
C GLY A 121 -15.13 -7.72 -4.64
N ALA A 122 -13.91 -7.81 -4.06
CA ALA A 122 -12.90 -6.78 -4.22
C ALA A 122 -12.48 -6.64 -5.69
N ASP A 123 -12.27 -5.41 -6.14
CA ASP A 123 -11.92 -5.11 -7.54
C ASP A 123 -10.44 -5.35 -7.85
N ILE A 124 -9.59 -5.28 -6.82
CA ILE A 124 -8.13 -5.44 -6.90
C ILE A 124 -7.65 -6.22 -5.67
N VAL A 125 -6.73 -7.16 -5.87
CA VAL A 125 -5.97 -7.82 -4.80
C VAL A 125 -4.56 -7.28 -4.77
N SER A 126 -4.00 -7.04 -3.57
CA SER A 126 -2.62 -6.57 -3.39
C SER A 126 -1.88 -7.37 -2.32
N THR A 127 -0.59 -7.66 -2.56
CA THR A 127 0.27 -8.41 -1.63
C THR A 127 0.83 -7.55 -0.48
N THR A 128 0.27 -6.39 -0.25
CA THR A 128 0.77 -5.31 0.63
C THR A 128 1.19 -5.78 2.02
N LEU A 129 0.44 -6.67 2.64
CA LEU A 129 0.62 -7.07 4.04
C LEU A 129 1.47 -8.34 4.23
N ALA A 130 1.94 -8.97 3.15
CA ALA A 130 2.76 -10.17 3.20
C ALA A 130 4.05 -9.97 4.02
N GLY A 131 4.18 -10.70 5.12
CA GLY A 131 5.31 -10.61 6.05
C GLY A 131 5.33 -9.34 6.94
N TYR A 132 4.22 -8.59 7.00
CA TYR A 132 4.08 -7.43 7.89
C TYR A 132 3.06 -7.63 9.01
N VAL A 133 2.26 -8.67 8.93
CA VAL A 133 1.27 -9.04 9.95
C VAL A 133 1.38 -10.51 10.30
N PRO A 134 0.88 -10.95 11.47
CA PRO A 134 0.87 -12.37 11.85
C PRO A 134 -0.05 -13.17 10.91
N SER A 135 0.46 -13.69 9.82
CA SER A 135 -0.30 -14.43 8.79
C SER A 135 0.32 -15.79 8.43
N GLY A 136 1.40 -16.18 9.11
CA GLY A 136 2.16 -17.38 8.78
C GLY A 136 3.17 -17.20 7.64
N ARG A 137 3.17 -16.06 6.95
CA ARG A 137 4.19 -15.76 5.92
C ARG A 137 5.34 -14.96 6.52
N GLU A 138 6.55 -15.42 6.29
CA GLU A 138 7.76 -14.73 6.72
C GLU A 138 8.06 -13.52 5.83
N LYS A 139 8.73 -12.54 6.42
CA LYS A 139 9.17 -11.35 5.69
C LYS A 139 10.37 -11.67 4.81
N THR A 140 10.19 -11.64 3.50
CA THR A 140 11.26 -11.83 2.50
C THR A 140 12.15 -10.59 2.34
N ALA A 141 13.34 -10.75 1.77
CA ALA A 141 14.25 -9.62 1.49
C ALA A 141 13.73 -8.72 0.33
N GLY A 142 13.17 -9.34 -0.71
CA GLY A 142 12.50 -8.69 -1.85
C GLY A 142 11.00 -8.92 -1.82
N PRO A 143 10.28 -8.69 -2.93
CA PRO A 143 8.86 -9.01 -3.04
C PRO A 143 8.61 -10.51 -2.82
N ASP A 144 7.47 -10.86 -2.22
CA ASP A 144 7.08 -12.27 -2.04
C ASP A 144 6.50 -12.82 -3.35
N LEU A 145 7.39 -13.28 -4.22
CA LEU A 145 7.02 -13.77 -5.55
C LEU A 145 6.26 -15.10 -5.51
N GLU A 146 6.43 -15.90 -4.46
CA GLU A 146 5.67 -17.14 -4.27
C GLU A 146 4.21 -16.80 -4.00
N PHE A 147 3.96 -15.96 -3.01
CA PHE A 147 2.61 -15.48 -2.69
C PHE A 147 1.96 -14.76 -3.88
N LEU A 148 2.73 -13.95 -4.60
CA LEU A 148 2.22 -13.28 -5.80
C LEU A 148 1.71 -14.28 -6.84
N ARG A 149 2.48 -15.34 -7.15
CA ARG A 149 2.05 -16.37 -8.12
C ARG A 149 0.82 -17.13 -7.66
N GLU A 150 0.74 -17.46 -6.37
CA GLU A 150 -0.42 -18.12 -5.78
C GLU A 150 -1.67 -17.21 -5.92
N ALA A 151 -1.53 -15.92 -5.57
CA ALA A 151 -2.62 -14.95 -5.68
C ALA A 151 -3.07 -14.76 -7.14
N VAL A 152 -2.13 -14.62 -8.08
CA VAL A 152 -2.43 -14.50 -9.52
C VAL A 152 -3.18 -15.73 -10.04
N ALA A 153 -2.74 -16.94 -9.64
CA ALA A 153 -3.40 -18.17 -10.06
C ALA A 153 -4.84 -18.30 -9.52
N ALA A 154 -5.12 -17.73 -8.35
CA ALA A 154 -6.44 -17.78 -7.72
C ALA A 154 -7.37 -16.66 -8.18
N ALA A 155 -6.83 -15.51 -8.62
CA ALA A 155 -7.59 -14.28 -8.84
C ALA A 155 -8.45 -14.29 -10.12
N GLY A 156 -8.20 -15.20 -11.07
CA GLY A 156 -8.90 -15.20 -12.35
C GLY A 156 -8.72 -13.88 -13.10
N ASP A 157 -9.81 -13.18 -13.37
CA ASP A 157 -9.78 -11.87 -14.06
C ASP A 157 -9.53 -10.67 -13.13
N VAL A 158 -9.48 -10.88 -11.82
CA VAL A 158 -9.23 -9.79 -10.85
C VAL A 158 -7.75 -9.42 -10.88
N PRO A 159 -7.39 -8.14 -11.11
CA PRO A 159 -6.01 -7.70 -11.17
C PRO A 159 -5.30 -7.87 -9.82
N VAL A 160 -4.08 -8.45 -9.85
CA VAL A 160 -3.24 -8.63 -8.68
C VAL A 160 -2.09 -7.64 -8.74
N PHE A 161 -1.97 -6.79 -7.72
CA PHE A 161 -0.89 -5.83 -7.57
C PHE A 161 0.18 -6.40 -6.64
N CYS A 162 1.44 -6.31 -7.07
CA CYS A 162 2.57 -6.63 -6.22
C CYS A 162 3.02 -5.40 -5.45
N GLU A 163 2.90 -5.43 -4.14
CA GLU A 163 3.39 -4.37 -3.25
C GLU A 163 4.27 -4.94 -2.14
N GLY A 164 5.29 -4.19 -1.80
CA GLY A 164 6.20 -4.52 -0.69
C GLY A 164 7.58 -4.95 -1.16
N ARG A 165 8.61 -4.28 -0.61
CA ARG A 165 10.03 -4.63 -0.78
C ARG A 165 10.54 -4.64 -2.23
N ILE A 166 9.90 -3.90 -3.12
CA ILE A 166 10.39 -3.67 -4.48
C ILE A 166 11.39 -2.52 -4.43
N HIS A 167 12.68 -2.83 -4.51
CA HIS A 167 13.76 -1.87 -4.32
C HIS A 167 14.59 -1.64 -5.58
N THR A 168 14.56 -2.58 -6.52
CA THR A 168 15.37 -2.57 -7.75
C THR A 168 14.50 -2.81 -8.98
N LEU A 169 15.05 -2.48 -10.15
CA LEU A 169 14.43 -2.83 -11.42
C LEU A 169 14.30 -4.35 -11.59
N ALA A 170 15.25 -5.12 -11.05
CA ALA A 170 15.19 -6.58 -11.09
C ALA A 170 14.00 -7.12 -10.25
N ASP A 171 13.74 -6.53 -9.08
CA ASP A 171 12.56 -6.88 -8.27
C ASP A 171 11.27 -6.58 -9.03
N ALA A 172 11.21 -5.43 -9.69
CA ALA A 172 10.06 -5.02 -10.49
C ALA A 172 9.82 -5.96 -11.67
N GLN A 173 10.88 -6.29 -12.42
CA GLN A 173 10.81 -7.25 -13.52
C GLN A 173 10.34 -8.64 -13.06
N ALA A 174 10.92 -9.15 -11.97
CA ALA A 174 10.54 -10.44 -11.41
C ALA A 174 9.07 -10.47 -10.95
N ALA A 175 8.54 -9.38 -10.40
CA ALA A 175 7.13 -9.27 -10.05
C ALA A 175 6.23 -9.30 -11.30
N MET A 176 6.58 -8.57 -12.35
CA MET A 176 5.82 -8.61 -13.62
C MET A 176 5.89 -9.98 -14.29
N GLU A 177 7.05 -10.63 -14.30
CA GLU A 177 7.21 -12.01 -14.81
C GLU A 177 6.44 -13.05 -13.98
N ALA A 178 6.24 -12.79 -12.70
CA ALA A 178 5.41 -13.61 -11.82
C ALA A 178 3.89 -13.41 -12.04
N GLY A 179 3.48 -12.51 -12.93
CA GLY A 179 2.11 -12.29 -13.35
C GLY A 179 1.40 -11.10 -12.67
N ALA A 180 2.14 -10.21 -11.98
CA ALA A 180 1.52 -9.01 -11.44
C ALA A 180 0.87 -8.18 -12.57
N PHE A 181 -0.34 -7.69 -12.33
CA PHE A 181 -0.98 -6.70 -13.21
C PHE A 181 -0.27 -5.34 -13.14
N ALA A 182 0.12 -4.96 -11.93
CA ALA A 182 0.88 -3.75 -11.66
C ALA A 182 1.77 -3.94 -10.42
N ILE A 183 2.75 -3.06 -10.27
CA ILE A 183 3.63 -3.01 -9.10
C ILE A 183 3.45 -1.68 -8.37
N VAL A 184 3.49 -1.73 -7.03
CA VAL A 184 3.46 -0.54 -6.18
C VAL A 184 4.83 -0.33 -5.56
N VAL A 185 5.48 0.77 -5.91
CA VAL A 185 6.82 1.12 -5.42
C VAL A 185 6.72 2.32 -4.49
N GLY A 186 7.05 2.12 -3.21
CA GLY A 186 7.01 3.18 -2.19
C GLY A 186 8.41 3.68 -1.82
N THR A 187 9.18 2.88 -1.10
CA THR A 187 10.46 3.29 -0.50
C THR A 187 11.64 3.42 -1.47
N ALA A 188 11.50 2.97 -2.70
CA ALA A 188 12.49 3.13 -3.75
C ALA A 188 12.35 4.46 -4.52
N THR A 189 11.33 5.27 -4.26
CA THR A 189 11.24 6.64 -4.73
C THR A 189 12.43 7.43 -4.16
N PRO A 190 13.16 8.26 -4.94
CA PRO A 190 14.55 8.56 -4.66
C PRO A 190 14.74 9.19 -3.28
N ARG A 191 15.35 8.42 -2.38
CA ARG A 191 16.22 9.03 -1.39
C ARG A 191 17.36 9.63 -2.22
N SER A 192 17.67 10.91 -2.01
CA SER A 192 18.90 11.50 -2.56
C SER A 192 20.02 10.48 -2.40
N PRO A 193 20.81 10.16 -3.45
CA PRO A 193 21.94 9.29 -3.28
C PRO A 193 22.76 9.87 -2.14
N SER A 194 22.93 9.11 -1.06
CA SER A 194 23.86 9.46 -0.01
C SER A 194 25.19 9.64 -0.72
N LEU A 195 25.71 10.87 -0.67
CA LEU A 195 27.04 11.17 -1.20
C LEU A 195 28.02 10.15 -0.62
N PRO A 196 28.84 9.46 -1.43
CA PRO A 196 29.85 8.55 -0.90
C PRO A 196 30.78 9.37 -0.02
N GLY A 197 30.78 9.11 1.29
CA GLY A 197 31.68 9.79 2.24
C GLY A 197 31.04 10.38 3.50
N SER A 198 29.76 10.20 3.78
CA SER A 198 29.23 10.59 5.10
C SER A 198 29.70 9.60 6.16
N PRO A 199 30.54 10.02 7.13
CA PRO A 199 31.01 9.13 8.19
C PRO A 199 29.84 8.75 9.10
N THR A 200 29.69 7.47 9.36
CA THR A 200 28.82 6.92 10.41
C THR A 200 29.13 7.62 11.73
N PRO A 201 28.16 8.10 12.51
CA PRO A 201 28.43 8.63 13.85
C PRO A 201 28.98 7.50 14.72
N SER A 202 30.26 7.54 15.03
CA SER A 202 30.89 6.64 16.00
C SER A 202 30.27 6.88 17.38
N ALA A 203 29.88 5.81 18.05
CA ALA A 203 29.44 5.82 19.42
C ALA A 203 30.46 6.54 20.31
N ARG A 204 30.10 7.72 20.85
CA ARG A 204 30.88 8.39 21.89
C ARG A 204 30.80 7.57 23.17
N THR A 205 31.87 6.89 23.47
CA THR A 205 32.13 6.29 24.78
C THR A 205 32.12 7.41 25.83
N ARG A 206 31.13 7.43 26.71
CA ARG A 206 31.16 8.27 27.90
C ARG A 206 32.26 7.74 28.83
N ARG A 207 33.34 8.48 28.97
CA ARG A 207 34.26 8.31 30.10
C ARG A 207 33.65 8.98 31.32
N THR A 208 33.36 8.18 32.34
CA THR A 208 33.07 8.61 33.70
C THR A 208 34.36 9.14 34.35
N ARG A 209 34.27 10.29 34.96
CA ARG A 209 35.07 10.70 36.12
C ARG A 209 34.15 11.01 37.28
#